data_f4a3b5c81fab6372c35a03c78ff20635
#
_entry.id   f4a3b5c81fab6372c35a03c78ff20635
#
_cell.length_a   1.000
_cell.length_b   1.000
_cell.length_c   1.000
_cell.angle_alpha   90.00
_cell.angle_beta   90.00
_cell.angle_gamma   90.00
#
_symmetry.space_group_name_H-M   'P 1'
#
loop_
_entity.id
_entity.type
_entity.pdbx_description
1 polymer ?
#
loop_
_entity_poly.entity_id
_entity_poly.type
_entity_poly.pdbx_seq_one_letter_code
_entity_poly.pdbx_strand_id
1 'polypeptide(L)'
;MPGDGRTVGNYVYIEDVTEGHILAALHGKNGERYILGGENLSFRDFFDKTGEAAGKKRKLFSISFNTAELFLKPAAIISRLSGKTPLITSEWINKYQNDAILSSEKAINELGYKITPFIDGVRKTIKWLKSK
;
A
#
# COMPACT_ATOMS: atom_id res chain seq x y z
N MET A 1 14.34 1.64 -2.24
CA MET A 1 13.01 1.35 -2.79
C MET A 1 13.16 0.86 -4.22
N PRO A 2 12.28 0.00 -4.72
CA PRO A 2 12.36 -0.48 -6.10
C PRO A 2 11.95 0.63 -7.07
N GLY A 3 12.69 0.76 -8.17
CA GLY A 3 12.48 1.77 -9.20
C GLY A 3 12.78 3.20 -8.75
N ASP A 4 12.22 4.18 -9.48
CA ASP A 4 12.35 5.61 -9.18
C ASP A 4 11.37 6.12 -8.12
N GLY A 5 10.48 5.25 -7.66
CA GLY A 5 9.48 5.55 -6.64
C GLY A 5 8.29 6.36 -7.15
N ARG A 6 8.10 6.48 -8.47
CA ARG A 6 6.98 7.22 -9.07
C ARG A 6 5.70 6.41 -9.17
N THR A 7 5.81 5.08 -9.20
CA THR A 7 4.64 4.20 -9.27
C THR A 7 3.65 4.54 -8.17
N VAL A 8 2.40 4.68 -8.54
CA VAL A 8 1.30 5.08 -7.65
C VAL A 8 0.56 3.85 -7.15
N GLY A 9 0.34 3.78 -5.83
CA GLY A 9 -0.52 2.81 -5.20
C GLY A 9 -1.67 3.49 -4.46
N ASN A 10 -2.76 2.76 -4.23
CA ASN A 10 -3.85 3.22 -3.37
C ASN A 10 -3.64 2.68 -1.96
N TYR A 11 -3.67 3.55 -0.97
CA TYR A 11 -3.41 3.23 0.44
C TYR A 11 -4.58 3.67 1.30
N VAL A 12 -5.17 2.74 2.03
CA VAL A 12 -6.34 2.96 2.86
C VAL A 12 -6.06 2.58 4.30
N TYR A 13 -6.64 3.32 5.24
CA TYR A 13 -6.61 2.97 6.66
C TYR A 13 -7.61 1.85 6.95
N ILE A 14 -7.22 0.89 7.77
CA ILE A 14 -8.00 -0.35 7.98
C ILE A 14 -9.38 -0.09 8.58
N GLU A 15 -9.51 0.91 9.47
CA GLU A 15 -10.80 1.23 10.07
C GLU A 15 -11.78 1.80 9.03
N ASP A 16 -11.30 2.58 8.05
CA ASP A 16 -12.13 3.10 6.96
C ASP A 16 -12.70 1.94 6.13
N VAL A 17 -11.89 0.93 5.84
CA VAL A 17 -12.34 -0.28 5.12
C VAL A 17 -13.40 -1.01 5.92
N THR A 18 -13.21 -1.16 7.22
CA THR A 18 -14.16 -1.82 8.12
C THR A 18 -15.50 -1.06 8.14
N GLU A 19 -15.45 0.25 8.30
CA GLU A 19 -16.63 1.11 8.27
C GLU A 19 -17.32 1.07 6.90
N GLY A 20 -16.52 1.11 5.83
CA GLY A 20 -17.01 0.99 4.45
C GLY A 20 -17.78 -0.30 4.18
N HIS A 21 -17.34 -1.43 4.74
CA HIS A 21 -18.10 -2.70 4.64
C HIS A 21 -19.44 -2.63 5.37
N ILE A 22 -19.47 -2.02 6.56
CA ILE A 22 -20.70 -1.82 7.32
C ILE A 22 -21.67 -0.91 6.54
N LEU A 23 -21.15 0.21 6.02
CA LEU A 23 -21.95 1.14 5.21
C LEU A 23 -22.49 0.47 3.95
N ALA A 24 -21.68 -0.36 3.27
CA ALA A 24 -22.13 -1.10 2.10
C ALA A 24 -23.23 -2.13 2.43
N ALA A 25 -23.16 -2.77 3.59
CA ALA A 25 -24.19 -3.69 4.05
C ALA A 25 -25.52 -2.97 4.40
N LEU A 26 -25.45 -1.74 4.92
CA LEU A 26 -26.62 -0.96 5.35
C LEU A 26 -27.25 -0.14 4.21
N HIS A 27 -26.45 0.40 3.32
CA HIS A 27 -26.86 1.39 2.33
C HIS A 27 -26.53 1.01 0.89
N GLY A 28 -25.79 -0.08 0.69
CA GLY A 28 -25.40 -0.53 -0.65
C GLY A 28 -26.60 -0.97 -1.48
N LYS A 29 -26.57 -0.62 -2.75
CA LYS A 29 -27.59 -1.05 -3.72
C LYS A 29 -27.31 -2.49 -4.16
N ASN A 30 -28.33 -3.30 -4.28
CA ASN A 30 -28.19 -4.70 -4.67
C ASN A 30 -27.55 -4.85 -6.07
N GLY A 31 -26.52 -5.69 -6.16
CA GLY A 31 -25.77 -5.93 -7.40
C GLY A 31 -24.69 -4.89 -7.69
N GLU A 32 -24.56 -3.80 -6.90
CA GLU A 32 -23.55 -2.78 -7.10
C GLU A 32 -22.21 -3.12 -6.45
N ARG A 33 -21.14 -2.54 -7.01
CA ARG A 33 -19.77 -2.67 -6.49
C ARG A 33 -19.27 -1.32 -5.99
N TYR A 34 -18.63 -1.33 -4.84
CA TYR A 34 -18.04 -0.15 -4.22
C TYR A 34 -16.55 -0.36 -3.98
N ILE A 35 -15.71 0.60 -4.38
CA ILE A 35 -14.29 0.59 -4.08
C ILE A 35 -14.10 1.34 -2.77
N LEU A 36 -13.57 0.63 -1.77
CA LEU A 36 -13.22 1.17 -0.45
C LEU A 36 -11.73 1.45 -0.41
N GLY A 37 -11.28 2.42 -1.20
CA GLY A 37 -9.89 2.83 -1.27
C GLY A 37 -9.60 4.05 -0.41
N GLY A 38 -8.31 4.43 -0.37
CA GLY A 38 -7.83 5.61 0.33
C GLY A 38 -7.14 6.60 -0.62
N GLU A 39 -6.02 7.17 -0.18
CA GLU A 39 -5.23 8.09 -1.00
C GLU A 39 -4.39 7.36 -2.05
N ASN A 40 -4.35 7.91 -3.26
CA ASN A 40 -3.43 7.50 -4.30
C ASN A 40 -2.10 8.24 -4.09
N LEU A 41 -1.05 7.52 -3.72
CA LEU A 41 0.26 8.08 -3.43
C LEU A 41 1.35 7.38 -4.23
N SER A 42 2.36 8.13 -4.66
CA SER A 42 3.57 7.52 -5.18
C SER A 42 4.29 6.73 -4.06
N PHE A 43 5.09 5.75 -4.45
CA PHE A 43 5.93 5.02 -3.49
C PHE A 43 6.84 5.97 -2.69
N ARG A 44 7.34 7.01 -3.33
CA ARG A 44 8.14 8.03 -2.68
C ARG A 44 7.34 8.74 -1.59
N ASP A 45 6.15 9.26 -1.94
CA ASP A 45 5.29 9.96 -0.99
C ASP A 45 4.84 9.06 0.17
N PHE A 46 4.55 7.78 -0.12
CA PHE A 46 4.24 6.79 0.91
C PHE A 46 5.34 6.69 1.96
N PHE A 47 6.60 6.53 1.53
CA PHE A 47 7.72 6.41 2.47
C PHE A 47 8.07 7.74 3.14
N ASP A 48 7.99 8.86 2.44
CA ASP A 48 8.27 10.18 2.99
C ASP A 48 7.24 10.55 4.07
N LYS A 49 5.94 10.41 3.79
CA LYS A 49 4.86 10.63 4.76
C LYS A 49 4.94 9.65 5.95
N THR A 50 5.30 8.39 5.70
CA THR A 50 5.49 7.39 6.76
C THR A 50 6.67 7.77 7.67
N GLY A 51 7.78 8.20 7.07
CA GLY A 51 8.96 8.69 7.80
C GLY A 51 8.65 9.93 8.63
N GLU A 52 7.89 10.87 8.08
CA GLU A 52 7.40 12.05 8.78
C GLU A 52 6.54 11.67 9.99
N ALA A 53 5.54 10.81 9.79
CA ALA A 53 4.67 10.35 10.86
C ALA A 53 5.43 9.61 11.97
N ALA A 54 6.52 8.90 11.63
CA ALA A 54 7.38 8.21 12.58
C ALA A 54 8.43 9.14 13.25
N GLY A 55 8.52 10.41 12.87
CA GLY A 55 9.56 11.34 13.34
C GLY A 55 10.97 10.97 12.87
N LYS A 56 11.09 10.20 11.78
CA LYS A 56 12.36 9.70 11.24
C LYS A 56 12.48 10.04 9.76
N LYS A 57 13.25 11.08 9.44
CA LYS A 57 13.62 11.35 8.04
C LYS A 57 14.73 10.38 7.61
N ARG A 58 14.43 9.46 6.70
CA ARG A 58 15.43 8.59 6.08
C ARG A 58 15.59 8.97 4.61
N LYS A 59 16.85 9.06 4.14
CA LYS A 59 17.12 9.12 2.70
C LYS A 59 16.77 7.76 2.08
N LEU A 60 15.81 7.76 1.16
CA LEU A 60 15.43 6.58 0.42
C LEU A 60 16.41 6.37 -0.74
N PHE A 61 17.10 5.25 -0.74
CA PHE A 61 17.90 4.85 -1.90
C PHE A 61 16.99 4.13 -2.90
N SER A 62 16.97 4.61 -4.14
CA SER A 62 16.32 3.90 -5.24
C SER A 62 17.28 2.87 -5.83
N ILE A 63 16.76 1.68 -6.08
CA ILE A 63 17.49 0.61 -6.77
C ILE A 63 16.76 0.37 -8.09
N SER A 64 17.47 0.47 -9.21
CA SER A 64 16.90 0.18 -10.53
C SER A 64 16.31 -1.24 -10.55
N PHE A 65 15.19 -1.42 -11.23
CA PHE A 65 14.56 -2.73 -11.39
C PHE A 65 15.52 -3.75 -12.01
N ASN A 66 16.33 -3.36 -13.00
CA ASN A 66 17.30 -4.22 -13.63
C ASN A 66 18.40 -4.70 -12.66
N THR A 67 18.88 -3.81 -11.78
CA THR A 67 19.84 -4.18 -10.73
C THR A 67 19.21 -5.04 -9.65
N ALA A 68 17.97 -4.76 -9.25
CA ALA A 68 17.26 -5.60 -8.29
C ALA A 68 17.04 -7.02 -8.83
N GLU A 69 16.66 -7.16 -10.10
CA GLU A 69 16.44 -8.46 -10.74
C GLU A 69 17.74 -9.29 -10.86
N LEU A 70 18.87 -8.64 -11.12
CA LEU A 70 20.18 -9.29 -11.18
C LEU A 70 20.56 -9.95 -9.84
N PHE A 71 20.22 -9.31 -8.71
CA PHE A 71 20.51 -9.88 -7.38
C PHE A 71 19.44 -10.87 -6.90
N LEU A 72 18.20 -10.76 -7.35
CA LEU A 72 17.10 -11.61 -6.89
C LEU A 72 17.07 -12.97 -7.59
N LYS A 73 17.51 -13.07 -8.86
CA LYS A 73 17.59 -14.36 -9.57
C LYS A 73 18.47 -15.39 -8.85
N PRO A 74 19.73 -15.11 -8.46
CA PRO A 74 20.54 -16.06 -7.69
C PRO A 74 19.96 -16.31 -6.29
N ALA A 75 19.39 -15.31 -5.61
CA ALA A 75 18.78 -15.50 -4.31
C ALA A 75 17.57 -16.44 -4.35
N ALA A 76 16.76 -16.39 -5.42
CA ALA A 76 15.64 -17.30 -5.63
C ALA A 76 16.10 -18.76 -5.85
N ILE A 77 17.22 -18.97 -6.53
CA ILE A 77 17.80 -20.31 -6.74
C ILE A 77 18.29 -20.88 -5.39
N ILE A 78 19.02 -20.07 -4.60
CA ILE A 78 19.54 -20.46 -3.29
C ILE A 78 18.39 -20.77 -2.32
N SER A 79 17.30 -19.98 -2.35
CA SER A 79 16.15 -20.23 -1.48
C SER A 79 15.41 -21.52 -1.84
N ARG A 80 15.30 -21.86 -3.13
CA ARG A 80 14.73 -23.15 -3.59
C ARG A 80 15.57 -24.34 -3.10
N LEU A 81 16.88 -24.22 -3.12
CA LEU A 81 17.80 -25.26 -2.63
C LEU A 81 17.75 -25.40 -1.10
N SER A 82 17.47 -24.32 -0.38
CA SER A 82 17.38 -24.32 1.10
C SER A 82 15.99 -24.62 1.64
N GLY A 83 14.98 -24.87 0.80
CA GLY A 83 13.60 -25.16 1.20
C GLY A 83 12.87 -23.97 1.83
N LYS A 84 13.43 -22.76 1.73
CA LYS A 84 12.81 -21.52 2.26
C LYS A 84 12.13 -20.74 1.13
N THR A 85 10.93 -20.26 1.37
CA THR A 85 10.25 -19.36 0.43
C THR A 85 10.96 -18.01 0.37
N PRO A 86 11.29 -17.48 -0.82
CA PRO A 86 11.91 -16.17 -0.94
C PRO A 86 10.94 -15.07 -0.47
N LEU A 87 11.45 -14.15 0.33
CA LEU A 87 10.67 -13.00 0.85
C LEU A 87 10.24 -12.03 -0.26
N ILE A 88 10.96 -12.00 -1.36
CA ILE A 88 10.68 -11.13 -2.50
C ILE A 88 10.74 -11.99 -3.76
N THR A 89 9.65 -12.04 -4.51
CA THR A 89 9.56 -12.74 -5.79
C THR A 89 9.57 -11.73 -6.95
N SER A 90 9.93 -12.19 -8.16
CA SER A 90 9.85 -11.37 -9.38
C SER A 90 8.43 -10.84 -9.65
N GLU A 91 7.39 -11.58 -9.23
CA GLU A 91 6.00 -11.16 -9.33
C GLU A 91 5.71 -9.91 -8.46
N TRP A 92 6.34 -9.83 -7.29
CA TRP A 92 6.27 -8.66 -6.43
C TRP A 92 6.84 -7.42 -7.13
N ILE A 93 7.98 -7.56 -7.80
CA ILE A 93 8.62 -6.45 -8.52
C ILE A 93 7.74 -5.99 -9.69
N ASN A 94 7.16 -6.93 -10.44
CA ASN A 94 6.27 -6.59 -11.56
C ASN A 94 5.01 -5.84 -11.10
N LYS A 95 4.49 -6.15 -9.91
CA LYS A 95 3.36 -5.42 -9.32
C LYS A 95 3.67 -3.94 -9.07
N TYR A 96 4.91 -3.60 -8.77
CA TYR A 96 5.35 -2.23 -8.53
C TYR A 96 5.77 -1.46 -9.80
N GLN A 97 5.60 -2.05 -10.97
CA GLN A 97 5.84 -1.36 -12.25
C GLN A 97 4.58 -0.71 -12.82
N ASN A 98 3.41 -1.06 -12.31
CA ASN A 98 2.13 -0.56 -12.78
C ASN A 98 1.45 0.29 -11.70
N ASP A 99 0.87 1.41 -12.13
CA ASP A 99 0.06 2.24 -11.25
C ASP A 99 -1.24 1.53 -10.86
N ALA A 100 -1.61 1.64 -9.59
CA ALA A 100 -2.87 1.15 -9.03
C ALA A 100 -3.68 2.34 -8.50
N ILE A 101 -4.16 3.16 -9.42
CA ILE A 101 -4.99 4.32 -9.10
C ILE A 101 -6.43 3.87 -8.97
N LEU A 102 -7.04 4.11 -7.80
CA LEU A 102 -8.42 3.78 -7.51
C LEU A 102 -9.21 5.03 -7.14
N SER A 103 -10.50 5.05 -7.49
CA SER A 103 -11.44 6.07 -7.07
C SER A 103 -12.51 5.46 -6.17
N SER A 104 -12.71 6.06 -4.99
CA SER A 104 -13.78 5.70 -4.05
C SER A 104 -14.97 6.65 -4.13
N GLU A 105 -15.02 7.48 -5.18
CA GLU A 105 -16.03 8.53 -5.32
C GLU A 105 -17.46 8.00 -5.22
N LYS A 106 -17.74 6.84 -5.83
CA LYS A 106 -19.04 6.18 -5.74
C LYS A 106 -19.37 5.79 -4.29
N ALA A 107 -18.41 5.22 -3.56
CA ALA A 107 -18.61 4.86 -2.17
C ALA A 107 -18.83 6.10 -1.29
N ILE A 108 -18.13 7.20 -1.55
CA ILE A 108 -18.30 8.47 -0.84
C ILE A 108 -19.69 9.01 -1.08
N ASN A 109 -20.15 9.07 -2.33
CA ASN A 109 -21.41 9.70 -2.71
C ASN A 109 -22.63 8.86 -2.32
N GLU A 110 -22.57 7.53 -2.46
CA GLU A 110 -23.72 6.66 -2.26
C GLU A 110 -23.81 6.04 -0.86
N LEU A 111 -22.65 5.81 -0.21
CA LEU A 111 -22.60 5.18 1.11
C LEU A 111 -22.23 6.15 2.24
N GLY A 112 -21.74 7.35 1.91
CA GLY A 112 -21.17 8.26 2.91
C GLY A 112 -19.80 7.81 3.42
N TYR A 113 -19.08 6.99 2.63
CA TYR A 113 -17.74 6.52 2.96
C TYR A 113 -16.79 7.70 3.16
N LYS A 114 -15.92 7.59 4.19
CA LYS A 114 -14.95 8.63 4.51
C LYS A 114 -13.55 8.06 4.43
N ILE A 115 -12.62 8.86 3.92
CA ILE A 115 -11.21 8.49 3.79
C ILE A 115 -10.42 9.23 4.86
N THR A 116 -9.77 8.51 5.75
CA THR A 116 -8.79 9.07 6.70
C THR A 116 -7.54 9.47 5.93
N PRO A 117 -7.03 10.72 6.09
CA PRO A 117 -5.76 11.11 5.49
C PRO A 117 -4.66 10.12 5.82
N PHE A 118 -3.85 9.75 4.82
CA PHE A 118 -2.83 8.71 4.95
C PHE A 118 -1.92 8.92 6.16
N ILE A 119 -1.44 10.17 6.34
CA ILE A 119 -0.53 10.49 7.45
C ILE A 119 -1.17 10.25 8.82
N ASP A 120 -2.48 10.49 8.95
CA ASP A 120 -3.22 10.30 10.20
C ASP A 120 -3.46 8.81 10.46
N GLY A 121 -3.77 8.02 9.43
CA GLY A 121 -3.84 6.56 9.52
C GLY A 121 -2.51 5.95 9.96
N VAL A 122 -1.40 6.43 9.40
CA VAL A 122 -0.04 6.00 9.81
C VAL A 122 0.24 6.36 11.26
N ARG A 123 -0.08 7.58 11.71
CA ARG A 123 0.09 8.01 13.11
C ARG A 123 -0.69 7.13 14.08
N LYS A 124 -1.95 6.81 13.77
CA LYS A 124 -2.78 5.89 14.56
C LYS A 124 -2.15 4.51 14.62
N THR A 125 -1.70 3.97 13.49
CA THR A 125 -1.02 2.66 13.41
C THR A 125 0.26 2.62 14.24
N ILE A 126 1.10 3.66 14.17
CA ILE A 126 2.33 3.75 14.98
C ILE A 126 1.99 3.81 16.47
N LYS A 127 0.96 4.57 16.86
CA LYS A 127 0.50 4.64 18.25
C LYS A 127 0.07 3.27 18.76
N TRP A 128 -0.72 2.54 17.98
CA TRP A 128 -1.16 1.19 18.30
C TRP A 128 0.01 0.21 18.44
N LEU A 129 1.00 0.26 17.53
CA LEU A 129 2.19 -0.59 17.63
C LEU A 129 3.03 -0.34 18.89
N LYS A 130 3.04 0.91 19.38
CA LYS A 130 3.78 1.28 20.59
C LYS A 130 3.02 0.93 21.88
N SER A 131 1.74 0.64 21.81
CA SER A 131 0.91 0.26 22.96
C SER A 131 0.89 -1.25 23.24
N LYS A 132 1.52 -2.03 22.39
CA LYS A 132 1.74 -3.49 22.55
C LYS A 132 3.11 -3.80 23.11
#